data_d0d392ba0447a30c89cf8d838e6d60ff
#
_entry.id   d0d392ba0447a30c89cf8d838e6d60ff
#
_cell.length_a   1.000
_cell.length_b   1.000
_cell.length_c   1.000
_cell.angle_alpha   90.00
_cell.angle_beta   90.00
_cell.angle_gamma   90.00
#
_symmetry.space_group_name_H-M   'P 1'
#
loop_
_entity.id
_entity.type
_entity.pdbx_description
1 polymer ?
#
loop_
_entity_poly.entity_id
_entity_poly.type
_entity_poly.pdbx_seq_one_letter_code
_entity_poly.pdbx_strand_id
1 'polypeptide(L)'
;MIEIEKDFTTYGEEVKFGGGKVIRDGMGQSQRNHADVMDTVITNAVIIDHWGIVKADIGIKSGKIANIGKAGNPDIQPNVTMAIGSATEIIAGENMIVTAGGVDSRIHFMSAQQAEDAMVNGVAAMLGGGTGPAVGTAATTCTPGPWHIHSMLRASDGLVMNTGFFGKGNTSLPVPLEEQVLAGACGLKLHEDWGTTYAAIDNCLDIADKYDVQVAIHTDTINEGGYLENTIAAMKDRTIHTFHTEGAGGGHAPDIIAVVGLDNVLPSSTNPTRPYTVNTLDEHLDMLMVCHHLHANIAEDLAFAESRIRKETIAAEDILHDMGAISMMSSDSQAMGRIGEVVLRTWQTAHKMKIQRGTLQQDNSRNDNFRVKRYIAKYTINPAITHGIAHAIGSIEVGKYADLVLWR
;
A
#
# COMPACT_ATOMS: atom_id res chain seq x y z
N MET A 1 15.19 -14.60 -8.39
CA MET A 1 14.93 -16.04 -8.15
C MET A 1 14.45 -16.17 -6.72
N ILE A 2 13.45 -17.06 -6.44
CA ILE A 2 12.97 -17.29 -5.06
C ILE A 2 13.21 -18.75 -4.68
N GLU A 3 13.40 -18.99 -3.38
CA GLU A 3 13.52 -20.30 -2.77
C GLU A 3 12.45 -20.43 -1.69
N ILE A 4 11.74 -21.56 -1.66
CA ILE A 4 10.73 -21.84 -0.63
C ILE A 4 11.45 -22.08 0.70
N GLU A 5 11.16 -21.25 1.70
CA GLU A 5 11.77 -21.30 3.03
C GLU A 5 11.16 -22.42 3.89
N LYS A 6 9.87 -22.74 3.67
CA LYS A 6 9.16 -23.83 4.34
C LYS A 6 8.07 -24.39 3.43
N ASP A 7 8.00 -25.70 3.34
CA ASP A 7 6.96 -26.42 2.62
C ASP A 7 6.11 -27.23 3.61
N PHE A 8 4.81 -26.95 3.64
CA PHE A 8 3.84 -27.66 4.48
C PHE A 8 3.20 -28.86 3.75
N THR A 9 3.51 -29.05 2.47
CA THR A 9 2.93 -30.11 1.64
C THR A 9 3.46 -31.48 2.08
N THR A 10 2.58 -32.46 2.25
CA THR A 10 2.94 -33.88 2.27
C THR A 10 2.70 -34.43 0.86
N TYR A 11 3.75 -34.61 0.10
CA TYR A 11 3.65 -35.04 -1.30
C TYR A 11 3.01 -36.43 -1.38
N GLY A 12 2.01 -36.55 -2.26
CA GLY A 12 1.15 -37.73 -2.38
C GLY A 12 -0.15 -37.64 -1.56
N GLU A 13 -0.26 -36.66 -0.66
CA GLU A 13 -1.47 -36.38 0.13
C GLU A 13 -2.04 -34.97 -0.13
N GLU A 14 -1.58 -34.33 -1.20
CA GLU A 14 -2.04 -32.97 -1.53
C GLU A 14 -3.55 -32.97 -1.72
N VAL A 15 -4.18 -31.99 -1.09
CA VAL A 15 -5.63 -31.80 -1.18
C VAL A 15 -5.94 -31.16 -2.53
N LYS A 16 -6.58 -31.94 -3.41
CA LYS A 16 -6.99 -31.54 -4.76
C LYS A 16 -8.43 -31.90 -5.01
N PHE A 17 -9.16 -30.99 -5.63
CA PHE A 17 -10.54 -31.20 -6.05
C PHE A 17 -10.61 -31.87 -7.43
N GLY A 18 -11.59 -32.75 -7.60
CA GLY A 18 -11.94 -33.38 -8.89
C GLY A 18 -12.06 -34.91 -8.82
N GLY A 19 -12.63 -35.49 -9.87
CA GLY A 19 -12.78 -36.94 -10.01
C GLY A 19 -11.43 -37.66 -9.92
N GLY A 20 -11.33 -38.69 -9.06
CA GLY A 20 -10.07 -39.37 -8.80
C GLY A 20 -9.07 -38.62 -7.93
N LYS A 21 -9.42 -37.43 -7.41
CA LYS A 21 -8.57 -36.63 -6.51
C LYS A 21 -8.91 -36.88 -5.03
N VAL A 22 -8.13 -36.27 -4.14
CA VAL A 22 -8.17 -36.55 -2.69
C VAL A 22 -9.43 -35.96 -2.02
N ILE A 23 -9.96 -34.81 -2.48
CA ILE A 23 -11.13 -34.18 -1.87
C ILE A 23 -12.40 -34.97 -2.25
N ARG A 24 -12.71 -35.95 -1.44
CA ARG A 24 -13.91 -36.78 -1.48
C ARG A 24 -14.30 -37.15 -0.06
N ASP A 25 -15.59 -37.47 0.15
CA ASP A 25 -16.13 -37.85 1.46
C ASP A 25 -15.37 -39.04 2.06
N GLY A 26 -14.98 -38.92 3.30
CA GLY A 26 -14.18 -39.94 4.03
C GLY A 26 -12.72 -40.06 3.58
N MET A 27 -12.25 -39.18 2.69
CA MET A 27 -10.85 -39.07 2.30
C MET A 27 -10.29 -37.73 2.77
N GLY A 28 -9.84 -36.85 1.89
CA GLY A 28 -9.42 -35.49 2.26
C GLY A 28 -10.55 -34.58 2.72
N GLN A 29 -11.81 -34.92 2.48
CA GLN A 29 -12.98 -34.29 3.07
C GLN A 29 -13.41 -35.05 4.32
N SER A 30 -13.46 -34.36 5.45
CA SER A 30 -13.94 -34.90 6.73
C SER A 30 -15.45 -34.84 6.82
N GLN A 31 -16.03 -35.60 7.75
CA GLN A 31 -17.45 -35.61 8.07
C GLN A 31 -17.82 -34.66 9.22
N ARG A 32 -16.93 -33.69 9.52
CA ARG A 32 -17.13 -32.70 10.60
C ARG A 32 -18.17 -31.68 10.25
N ASN A 33 -18.77 -31.09 11.29
CA ASN A 33 -19.77 -30.04 11.16
C ASN A 33 -19.18 -28.77 10.54
N HIS A 34 -20.01 -27.91 9.95
CA HIS A 34 -19.62 -26.64 9.38
C HIS A 34 -18.82 -25.76 10.36
N ALA A 35 -19.16 -25.75 11.63
CA ALA A 35 -18.45 -24.98 12.65
C ALA A 35 -16.96 -25.39 12.79
N ASP A 36 -16.64 -26.67 12.55
CA ASP A 36 -15.33 -27.26 12.78
C ASP A 36 -14.45 -27.34 11.52
N VAL A 37 -14.94 -26.85 10.38
CA VAL A 37 -14.24 -26.84 9.10
C VAL A 37 -14.08 -25.43 8.55
N MET A 38 -13.16 -25.25 7.59
CA MET A 38 -12.98 -23.98 6.90
C MET A 38 -14.17 -23.68 5.97
N ASP A 39 -14.47 -22.40 5.76
CA ASP A 39 -15.46 -21.96 4.76
C ASP A 39 -14.85 -22.07 3.36
N THR A 40 -13.62 -21.58 3.19
CA THR A 40 -12.87 -21.64 1.94
C THR A 40 -11.42 -22.05 2.23
N VAL A 41 -10.82 -22.85 1.34
CA VAL A 41 -9.40 -23.18 1.39
C VAL A 41 -8.75 -22.92 0.04
N ILE A 42 -7.66 -22.18 0.04
CA ILE A 42 -6.75 -22.06 -1.12
C ILE A 42 -5.68 -23.14 -0.95
N THR A 43 -5.58 -24.06 -1.91
CA THR A 43 -4.71 -25.22 -1.78
C THR A 43 -3.40 -25.08 -2.55
N ASN A 44 -2.30 -25.57 -1.97
CA ASN A 44 -1.00 -25.79 -2.64
C ASN A 44 -0.39 -24.53 -3.29
N ALA A 45 -0.63 -23.34 -2.73
CA ALA A 45 -0.10 -22.09 -3.25
C ALA A 45 1.29 -21.79 -2.71
N VAL A 46 2.07 -21.01 -3.46
CA VAL A 46 3.28 -20.38 -2.96
C VAL A 46 2.91 -19.01 -2.38
N ILE A 47 2.97 -18.89 -1.07
CA ILE A 47 2.74 -17.65 -0.35
C ILE A 47 4.02 -16.81 -0.41
N ILE A 48 3.91 -15.57 -0.87
CA ILE A 48 4.98 -14.57 -0.80
C ILE A 48 4.52 -13.44 0.10
N ASP A 49 5.18 -13.28 1.23
CA ASP A 49 4.87 -12.23 2.20
C ASP A 49 6.16 -11.66 2.81
N HIS A 50 6.07 -10.54 3.52
CA HIS A 50 7.21 -9.91 4.20
C HIS A 50 7.88 -10.82 5.22
N TRP A 51 7.14 -11.72 5.86
CA TRP A 51 7.63 -12.64 6.88
C TRP A 51 8.23 -13.94 6.29
N GLY A 52 7.90 -14.30 5.06
CA GLY A 52 8.43 -15.53 4.47
C GLY A 52 7.92 -15.83 3.06
N ILE A 53 8.58 -16.82 2.44
CA ILE A 53 8.17 -17.45 1.18
C ILE A 53 7.93 -18.93 1.47
N VAL A 54 6.65 -19.31 1.52
CA VAL A 54 6.29 -20.67 1.96
C VAL A 54 5.27 -21.31 1.01
N LYS A 55 5.30 -22.63 0.92
CA LYS A 55 4.26 -23.39 0.23
C LYS A 55 3.31 -23.95 1.26
N ALA A 56 2.03 -23.60 1.19
CA ALA A 56 1.01 -23.99 2.15
C ALA A 56 -0.40 -23.89 1.57
N ASP A 57 -1.34 -24.50 2.29
CA ASP A 57 -2.75 -24.21 2.15
C ASP A 57 -3.15 -23.03 3.06
N ILE A 58 -4.12 -22.23 2.65
CA ILE A 58 -4.66 -21.12 3.43
C ILE A 58 -6.13 -21.41 3.71
N GLY A 59 -6.47 -21.53 4.99
CA GLY A 59 -7.85 -21.71 5.45
C GLY A 59 -8.49 -20.38 5.82
N ILE A 60 -9.69 -20.14 5.30
CA ILE A 60 -10.49 -18.96 5.54
C ILE A 60 -11.76 -19.34 6.28
N LYS A 61 -12.07 -18.62 7.36
CA LYS A 61 -13.28 -18.74 8.15
C LYS A 61 -13.86 -17.38 8.49
N SER A 62 -15.14 -17.18 8.17
CA SER A 62 -15.84 -15.90 8.42
C SER A 62 -15.07 -14.68 7.85
N GLY A 63 -14.55 -14.80 6.63
CA GLY A 63 -13.82 -13.72 5.94
C GLY A 63 -12.42 -13.44 6.47
N LYS A 64 -11.91 -14.23 7.42
CA LYS A 64 -10.57 -14.07 8.00
C LYS A 64 -9.69 -15.28 7.72
N ILE A 65 -8.39 -15.05 7.66
CA ILE A 65 -7.38 -16.11 7.62
C ILE A 65 -7.43 -16.85 8.96
N ALA A 66 -7.87 -18.08 8.94
CA ALA A 66 -8.01 -18.90 10.14
C ALA A 66 -6.81 -19.81 10.38
N ASN A 67 -6.13 -20.24 9.29
CA ASN A 67 -4.96 -21.10 9.39
C ASN A 67 -4.08 -21.02 8.12
N ILE A 68 -2.79 -21.30 8.29
CA ILE A 68 -1.81 -21.46 7.22
C ILE A 68 -1.05 -22.77 7.52
N GLY A 69 -1.15 -23.74 6.62
CA GLY A 69 -0.54 -25.04 6.87
C GLY A 69 -0.98 -26.12 5.89
N LYS A 70 -1.38 -27.28 6.40
CA LYS A 70 -1.89 -28.39 5.60
C LYS A 70 -3.39 -28.57 5.81
N ALA A 71 -4.15 -28.45 4.74
CA ALA A 71 -5.58 -28.76 4.73
C ALA A 71 -5.83 -30.26 4.50
N GLY A 72 -6.96 -30.75 4.95
CA GLY A 72 -7.37 -32.14 4.71
C GLY A 72 -8.34 -32.68 5.73
N ASN A 73 -8.31 -34.01 5.89
CA ASN A 73 -9.11 -34.74 6.88
C ASN A 73 -8.19 -35.18 8.03
N PRO A 74 -8.26 -34.47 9.19
CA PRO A 74 -7.39 -34.81 10.33
C PRO A 74 -7.69 -36.18 10.95
N ASP A 75 -8.80 -36.82 10.60
CA ASP A 75 -9.18 -38.11 11.15
C ASP A 75 -8.45 -39.26 10.47
N ILE A 76 -7.87 -39.04 9.26
CA ILE A 76 -7.15 -40.05 8.48
C ILE A 76 -5.80 -39.60 7.92
N GLN A 77 -5.55 -38.32 7.83
CA GLN A 77 -4.31 -37.76 7.28
C GLN A 77 -3.44 -37.16 8.39
N PRO A 78 -2.15 -37.46 8.45
CA PRO A 78 -1.26 -36.88 9.46
C PRO A 78 -0.97 -35.38 9.16
N ASN A 79 -0.64 -34.64 10.22
CA ASN A 79 -0.20 -33.24 10.16
C ASN A 79 -1.21 -32.26 9.56
N VAL A 80 -2.48 -32.60 9.45
CA VAL A 80 -3.53 -31.70 9.02
C VAL A 80 -3.75 -30.63 10.11
N THR A 81 -3.64 -29.36 9.73
CA THR A 81 -3.83 -28.21 10.61
C THR A 81 -5.16 -27.52 10.43
N MET A 82 -5.86 -27.80 9.31
CA MET A 82 -7.19 -27.25 9.00
C MET A 82 -8.05 -28.30 8.31
N ALA A 83 -9.26 -28.52 8.84
CA ALA A 83 -10.17 -29.52 8.31
C ALA A 83 -10.97 -28.97 7.10
N ILE A 84 -11.05 -29.80 6.06
CA ILE A 84 -11.98 -29.64 4.94
C ILE A 84 -13.22 -30.48 5.20
N GLY A 85 -14.41 -29.90 5.07
CA GLY A 85 -15.69 -30.57 5.18
C GLY A 85 -16.55 -30.43 3.93
N SER A 86 -17.77 -30.97 3.98
CA SER A 86 -18.69 -30.94 2.84
C SER A 86 -19.16 -29.53 2.46
N ALA A 87 -19.03 -28.56 3.37
CA ALA A 87 -19.39 -27.17 3.17
C ALA A 87 -18.20 -26.27 2.78
N THR A 88 -16.99 -26.83 2.67
CA THR A 88 -15.78 -26.07 2.34
C THR A 88 -15.66 -25.85 0.84
N GLU A 89 -15.55 -24.60 0.42
CA GLU A 89 -15.16 -24.23 -0.95
C GLU A 89 -13.66 -24.40 -1.16
N ILE A 90 -13.26 -24.95 -2.30
CA ILE A 90 -11.85 -25.18 -2.64
C ILE A 90 -11.43 -24.31 -3.82
N ILE A 91 -10.40 -23.53 -3.60
CA ILE A 91 -9.72 -22.74 -4.65
C ILE A 91 -8.37 -23.38 -4.91
N ALA A 92 -8.14 -23.85 -6.12
CA ALA A 92 -6.87 -24.45 -6.52
C ALA A 92 -5.79 -23.37 -6.67
N GLY A 93 -4.74 -23.47 -5.85
CA GLY A 93 -3.58 -22.57 -5.88
C GLY A 93 -2.33 -23.20 -6.50
N GLU A 94 -2.44 -24.38 -7.09
CA GLU A 94 -1.33 -25.05 -7.77
C GLU A 94 -0.76 -24.19 -8.90
N ASN A 95 0.56 -24.02 -8.90
CA ASN A 95 1.28 -23.16 -9.84
C ASN A 95 0.91 -21.67 -9.75
N MET A 96 0.32 -21.25 -8.65
CA MET A 96 0.00 -19.85 -8.38
C MET A 96 0.81 -19.31 -7.20
N ILE A 97 0.98 -17.99 -7.21
CA ILE A 97 1.51 -17.24 -6.09
C ILE A 97 0.33 -16.57 -5.37
N VAL A 98 0.34 -16.59 -4.04
CA VAL A 98 -0.60 -15.83 -3.22
C VAL A 98 0.14 -14.74 -2.47
N THR A 99 -0.39 -13.54 -2.52
CA THR A 99 0.07 -12.38 -1.73
C THR A 99 -1.09 -11.77 -0.97
N ALA A 100 -0.78 -10.99 0.06
CA ALA A 100 -1.77 -10.07 0.60
C ALA A 100 -2.19 -9.06 -0.47
N GLY A 101 -3.41 -8.57 -0.40
CA GLY A 101 -3.88 -7.46 -1.21
C GLY A 101 -3.11 -6.19 -0.92
N GLY A 102 -2.83 -5.43 -1.97
CA GLY A 102 -2.11 -4.16 -1.85
C GLY A 102 -2.89 -3.13 -1.05
N VAL A 103 -2.18 -2.27 -0.34
CA VAL A 103 -2.70 -1.10 0.36
C VAL A 103 -2.09 0.14 -0.27
N ASP A 104 -2.89 0.92 -0.98
CA ASP A 104 -2.46 2.18 -1.55
C ASP A 104 -2.83 3.34 -0.64
N SER A 105 -1.84 4.06 -0.16
CA SER A 105 -1.99 5.10 0.86
C SER A 105 -2.05 6.53 0.29
N ARG A 106 -2.18 6.66 -1.05
CA ARG A 106 -2.30 7.98 -1.69
C ARG A 106 -3.29 7.97 -2.84
N ILE A 107 -4.56 8.13 -2.50
CA ILE A 107 -5.68 8.12 -3.45
C ILE A 107 -6.35 9.50 -3.51
N HIS A 108 -6.53 10.02 -4.73
CA HIS A 108 -7.42 11.13 -5.01
C HIS A 108 -8.80 10.57 -5.35
N PHE A 109 -9.74 10.67 -4.42
CA PHE A 109 -11.10 10.16 -4.61
C PHE A 109 -11.92 11.11 -5.50
N MET A 110 -11.70 11.05 -6.81
CA MET A 110 -12.44 11.79 -7.83
C MET A 110 -13.54 10.95 -8.46
N SER A 111 -13.22 9.72 -8.85
CA SER A 111 -14.12 8.77 -9.50
C SER A 111 -14.09 7.42 -8.80
N ALA A 112 -15.25 6.79 -8.64
CA ALA A 112 -15.37 5.45 -8.06
C ALA A 112 -14.78 4.35 -8.97
N GLN A 113 -14.67 4.61 -10.28
CA GLN A 113 -14.17 3.66 -11.27
C GLN A 113 -12.76 3.14 -10.96
N GLN A 114 -11.92 3.95 -10.33
CA GLN A 114 -10.59 3.53 -9.91
C GLN A 114 -10.57 2.33 -8.94
N ALA A 115 -11.69 2.04 -8.26
CA ALA A 115 -11.80 0.88 -7.37
C ALA A 115 -11.76 -0.44 -8.17
N GLU A 116 -12.36 -0.48 -9.36
CA GLU A 116 -12.27 -1.62 -10.26
C GLU A 116 -10.83 -1.80 -10.77
N ASP A 117 -10.18 -0.70 -11.17
CA ASP A 117 -8.77 -0.71 -11.60
C ASP A 117 -7.85 -1.20 -10.49
N ALA A 118 -8.11 -0.78 -9.25
CA ALA A 118 -7.37 -1.24 -8.07
C ALA A 118 -7.49 -2.76 -7.91
N MET A 119 -8.71 -3.25 -7.86
CA MET A 119 -9.01 -4.66 -7.56
C MET A 119 -8.42 -5.61 -8.61
N VAL A 120 -8.56 -5.30 -9.91
CA VAL A 120 -8.01 -6.15 -10.98
C VAL A 120 -6.49 -6.14 -11.04
N ASN A 121 -5.84 -5.16 -10.39
CA ASN A 121 -4.40 -5.05 -10.29
C ASN A 121 -3.84 -5.43 -8.90
N GLY A 122 -4.66 -6.07 -8.06
CA GLY A 122 -4.22 -6.65 -6.79
C GLY A 122 -4.12 -5.67 -5.62
N VAL A 123 -4.76 -4.50 -5.70
CA VAL A 123 -4.89 -3.56 -4.59
C VAL A 123 -6.25 -3.77 -3.93
N ALA A 124 -6.27 -4.02 -2.61
CA ALA A 124 -7.46 -4.33 -1.82
C ALA A 124 -7.86 -3.22 -0.85
N ALA A 125 -7.00 -2.22 -0.65
CA ALA A 125 -7.29 -1.09 0.23
C ALA A 125 -6.82 0.23 -0.40
N MET A 126 -7.67 1.25 -0.29
CA MET A 126 -7.47 2.60 -0.80
C MET A 126 -7.59 3.62 0.34
N LEU A 127 -6.48 4.29 0.66
CA LEU A 127 -6.44 5.36 1.65
C LEU A 127 -6.11 6.69 0.97
N GLY A 128 -6.86 7.73 1.29
CA GLY A 128 -6.64 9.02 0.65
C GLY A 128 -7.72 10.03 1.00
N GLY A 129 -8.02 10.94 0.10
CA GLY A 129 -9.05 11.95 0.32
C GLY A 129 -9.57 12.53 -0.99
N GLY A 130 -10.62 13.31 -0.85
CA GLY A 130 -11.36 13.91 -1.94
C GLY A 130 -12.86 13.80 -1.73
N THR A 131 -13.63 14.54 -2.51
CA THR A 131 -15.09 14.56 -2.46
C THR A 131 -15.70 14.44 -3.87
N GLY A 132 -15.04 13.66 -4.74
CA GLY A 132 -15.33 13.60 -6.15
C GLY A 132 -14.62 14.74 -6.92
N PRO A 133 -15.24 15.35 -7.95
CA PRO A 133 -14.56 16.29 -8.85
C PRO A 133 -14.34 17.70 -8.28
N ALA A 134 -14.62 17.96 -7.00
CA ALA A 134 -14.40 19.26 -6.37
C ALA A 134 -12.91 19.59 -6.31
N VAL A 135 -12.45 20.59 -7.07
CA VAL A 135 -11.04 20.87 -7.36
C VAL A 135 -10.15 20.90 -6.11
N GLY A 136 -10.52 21.70 -5.10
CA GLY A 136 -9.67 21.82 -3.90
C GLY A 136 -9.50 20.52 -3.12
N THR A 137 -10.55 19.71 -3.00
CA THR A 137 -10.50 18.43 -2.28
C THR A 137 -9.85 17.34 -3.11
N ALA A 138 -10.13 17.31 -4.40
CA ALA A 138 -9.54 16.35 -5.32
C ALA A 138 -8.02 16.52 -5.45
N ALA A 139 -7.55 17.77 -5.66
CA ALA A 139 -6.13 18.08 -5.81
C ALA A 139 -5.31 17.78 -4.55
N THR A 140 -5.90 17.92 -3.37
CA THR A 140 -5.18 17.86 -2.08
C THR A 140 -5.30 16.55 -1.32
N THR A 141 -6.08 15.60 -1.84
CA THR A 141 -6.39 14.32 -1.12
C THR A 141 -6.98 14.54 0.27
N CYS A 142 -7.85 15.55 0.42
CA CYS A 142 -8.52 15.88 1.68
C CYS A 142 -10.02 15.68 1.57
N THR A 143 -10.62 15.11 2.60
CA THR A 143 -12.09 15.03 2.80
C THR A 143 -12.44 15.89 4.02
N PRO A 144 -12.74 17.19 3.81
CA PRO A 144 -12.76 18.17 4.89
C PRO A 144 -14.09 18.18 5.64
N GLY A 145 -14.01 18.02 6.96
CA GLY A 145 -15.13 18.19 7.88
C GLY A 145 -16.10 17.02 7.93
N PRO A 146 -16.91 16.93 9.02
CA PRO A 146 -17.75 15.78 9.32
C PRO A 146 -18.74 15.41 8.22
N TRP A 147 -19.36 16.43 7.60
CA TRP A 147 -20.37 16.19 6.56
C TRP A 147 -19.79 15.46 5.35
N HIS A 148 -18.62 15.90 4.87
CA HIS A 148 -17.96 15.29 3.71
C HIS A 148 -17.44 13.89 4.04
N ILE A 149 -16.86 13.70 5.23
CA ILE A 149 -16.38 12.38 5.68
C ILE A 149 -17.54 11.39 5.72
N HIS A 150 -18.67 11.74 6.37
CA HIS A 150 -19.85 10.88 6.40
C HIS A 150 -20.42 10.60 5.01
N SER A 151 -20.37 11.60 4.10
CA SER A 151 -20.86 11.42 2.73
C SER A 151 -19.98 10.47 1.94
N MET A 152 -18.66 10.58 2.06
CA MET A 152 -17.71 9.68 1.39
C MET A 152 -17.74 8.26 1.97
N LEU A 153 -17.88 8.09 3.29
CA LEU A 153 -18.09 6.78 3.91
C LEU A 153 -19.32 6.09 3.35
N ARG A 154 -20.46 6.81 3.22
CA ARG A 154 -21.68 6.24 2.60
C ARG A 154 -21.49 5.92 1.12
N ALA A 155 -20.78 6.78 0.39
CA ALA A 155 -20.51 6.55 -1.03
C ALA A 155 -19.64 5.31 -1.27
N SER A 156 -18.80 4.95 -0.30
CA SER A 156 -17.92 3.78 -0.40
C SER A 156 -18.57 2.45 0.04
N ASP A 157 -19.74 2.47 0.65
CA ASP A 157 -20.43 1.24 1.09
C ASP A 157 -20.66 0.20 -0.02
N GLY A 158 -20.77 0.65 -1.26
CA GLY A 158 -20.93 -0.21 -2.43
C GLY A 158 -19.63 -0.67 -3.09
N LEU A 159 -18.49 -0.23 -2.62
CA LEU A 159 -17.19 -0.61 -3.18
C LEU A 159 -16.70 -1.93 -2.59
N VAL A 160 -16.22 -2.81 -3.46
CA VAL A 160 -15.70 -4.13 -3.05
C VAL A 160 -14.24 -4.00 -2.66
N MET A 161 -13.93 -3.11 -1.71
CA MET A 161 -12.59 -2.94 -1.16
C MET A 161 -12.60 -2.13 0.15
N ASN A 162 -11.49 -2.18 0.86
CA ASN A 162 -11.31 -1.35 2.05
C ASN A 162 -11.03 0.10 1.64
N THR A 163 -11.71 1.05 2.26
CA THR A 163 -11.52 2.49 2.00
C THR A 163 -11.29 3.26 3.28
N GLY A 164 -10.42 4.28 3.21
CA GLY A 164 -10.21 5.22 4.32
C GLY A 164 -10.03 6.63 3.79
N PHE A 165 -10.65 7.61 4.48
CA PHE A 165 -10.64 9.00 4.07
C PHE A 165 -9.84 9.87 5.03
N PHE A 166 -8.90 10.66 4.51
CA PHE A 166 -8.13 11.63 5.29
C PHE A 166 -8.91 12.92 5.44
N GLY A 167 -9.02 13.39 6.69
CA GLY A 167 -9.47 14.74 6.97
C GLY A 167 -8.45 15.79 6.51
N LYS A 168 -8.88 17.04 6.35
CA LYS A 168 -8.01 18.16 6.04
C LYS A 168 -7.19 18.56 7.28
N GLY A 169 -5.86 18.39 7.21
CA GLY A 169 -4.94 18.65 8.31
C GLY A 169 -4.57 20.12 8.50
N ASN A 170 -4.72 20.95 7.45
CA ASN A 170 -4.30 22.34 7.48
C ASN A 170 -5.29 23.23 8.25
N THR A 171 -4.95 23.54 9.49
CA THR A 171 -5.63 24.53 10.34
C THR A 171 -4.71 24.97 11.46
N SER A 172 -4.90 26.21 11.91
CA SER A 172 -4.16 26.77 13.05
C SER A 172 -4.82 26.48 14.41
N LEU A 173 -5.97 25.78 14.41
CA LEU A 173 -6.72 25.45 15.62
C LEU A 173 -7.00 23.95 15.69
N PRO A 174 -6.95 23.33 16.88
CA PRO A 174 -7.13 21.89 17.03
C PRO A 174 -8.57 21.42 16.82
N VAL A 175 -9.57 22.22 17.18
CA VAL A 175 -10.99 21.79 17.17
C VAL A 175 -11.47 21.24 15.82
N PRO A 176 -11.23 21.90 14.66
CA PRO A 176 -11.65 21.35 13.38
C PRO A 176 -10.96 20.04 13.00
N LEU A 177 -9.79 19.74 13.57
CA LEU A 177 -9.10 18.47 13.35
C LEU A 177 -9.76 17.35 14.16
N GLU A 178 -10.07 17.62 15.43
CA GLU A 178 -10.78 16.67 16.28
C GLU A 178 -12.14 16.26 15.72
N GLU A 179 -12.92 17.24 15.24
CA GLU A 179 -14.22 16.97 14.62
C GLU A 179 -14.12 15.98 13.46
N GLN A 180 -13.06 16.09 12.66
CA GLN A 180 -12.84 15.20 11.51
C GLN A 180 -12.46 13.78 11.94
N VAL A 181 -11.58 13.64 12.92
CA VAL A 181 -11.21 12.33 13.48
C VAL A 181 -12.43 11.66 14.10
N LEU A 182 -13.20 12.39 14.91
CA LEU A 182 -14.43 11.88 15.55
C LEU A 182 -15.52 11.53 14.52
N ALA A 183 -15.51 12.16 13.35
CA ALA A 183 -16.42 11.82 12.24
C ALA A 183 -16.02 10.57 11.47
N GLY A 184 -14.85 9.97 11.77
CA GLY A 184 -14.39 8.73 11.13
C GLY A 184 -13.28 8.94 10.09
N ALA A 185 -12.58 10.07 10.07
CA ALA A 185 -11.36 10.18 9.29
C ALA A 185 -10.32 9.17 9.75
N CYS A 186 -9.71 8.44 8.82
CA CYS A 186 -8.69 7.43 9.12
C CYS A 186 -7.29 8.03 9.36
N GLY A 187 -7.15 9.33 9.20
CA GLY A 187 -5.94 10.11 9.35
C GLY A 187 -6.16 11.55 8.92
N LEU A 188 -5.11 12.34 8.94
CA LEU A 188 -5.14 13.75 8.55
C LEU A 188 -4.14 14.01 7.42
N LYS A 189 -4.52 14.89 6.48
CA LYS A 189 -3.69 15.23 5.32
C LYS A 189 -3.33 16.71 5.32
N LEU A 190 -2.03 16.96 5.33
CA LEU A 190 -1.45 18.29 5.10
C LEU A 190 -1.08 18.46 3.62
N HIS A 191 -1.44 19.60 3.05
CA HIS A 191 -1.09 19.95 1.67
C HIS A 191 -0.78 21.45 1.53
N GLU A 192 0.26 21.77 0.75
CA GLU A 192 0.72 23.17 0.55
C GLU A 192 -0.37 24.12 0.07
N ASP A 193 -1.30 23.66 -0.80
CA ASP A 193 -2.39 24.47 -1.31
C ASP A 193 -3.29 25.07 -0.22
N TRP A 194 -3.30 24.45 0.96
CA TRP A 194 -4.01 24.93 2.15
C TRP A 194 -3.10 25.70 3.12
N GLY A 195 -1.81 25.83 2.84
CA GLY A 195 -0.81 26.45 3.69
C GLY A 195 -0.23 25.50 4.75
N THR A 196 0.90 24.87 4.46
CA THR A 196 1.62 23.98 5.41
C THR A 196 2.63 24.76 6.25
N THR A 197 2.13 25.72 7.02
CA THR A 197 2.94 26.49 7.98
C THR A 197 3.37 25.62 9.16
N TYR A 198 4.38 26.09 9.90
CA TYR A 198 4.83 25.44 11.15
C TYR A 198 3.66 25.13 12.09
N ALA A 199 2.79 26.11 12.34
CA ALA A 199 1.65 25.95 13.24
C ALA A 199 0.63 24.92 12.72
N ALA A 200 0.40 24.87 11.40
CA ALA A 200 -0.52 23.89 10.82
C ALA A 200 0.02 22.45 10.98
N ILE A 201 1.32 22.25 10.73
CA ILE A 201 1.97 20.93 10.93
C ILE A 201 1.93 20.52 12.40
N ASP A 202 2.32 21.44 13.30
CA ASP A 202 2.39 21.17 14.74
C ASP A 202 1.02 20.79 15.32
N ASN A 203 -0.02 21.60 15.07
CA ASN A 203 -1.39 21.29 15.51
C ASN A 203 -1.93 19.97 14.92
N CYS A 204 -1.62 19.70 13.68
CA CYS A 204 -2.07 18.47 13.03
C CYS A 204 -1.47 17.23 13.73
N LEU A 205 -0.18 17.26 14.00
CA LEU A 205 0.53 16.19 14.68
C LEU A 205 0.10 16.03 16.15
N ASP A 206 -0.16 17.15 16.87
CA ASP A 206 -0.67 17.09 18.25
C ASP A 206 -2.04 16.36 18.33
N ILE A 207 -2.92 16.60 17.36
CA ILE A 207 -4.21 15.91 17.30
C ILE A 207 -4.04 14.46 16.87
N ALA A 208 -3.15 14.20 15.93
CA ALA A 208 -2.84 12.85 15.49
C ALA A 208 -2.30 11.98 16.63
N ASP A 209 -1.38 12.50 17.44
CA ASP A 209 -0.85 11.82 18.62
C ASP A 209 -1.95 11.56 19.67
N LYS A 210 -2.86 12.53 19.87
CA LYS A 210 -3.98 12.40 20.82
C LYS A 210 -4.93 11.26 20.44
N TYR A 211 -5.19 11.05 19.15
CA TYR A 211 -6.16 10.09 18.64
C TYR A 211 -5.56 8.83 18.02
N ASP A 212 -4.22 8.71 18.05
CA ASP A 212 -3.48 7.60 17.44
C ASP A 212 -3.85 7.38 15.97
N VAL A 213 -3.81 8.46 15.18
CA VAL A 213 -4.04 8.44 13.73
C VAL A 213 -2.84 8.99 12.98
N GLN A 214 -2.65 8.58 11.71
CA GLN A 214 -1.51 9.03 10.93
C GLN A 214 -1.73 10.40 10.29
N VAL A 215 -0.66 11.20 10.21
CA VAL A 215 -0.58 12.39 9.36
C VAL A 215 0.19 12.06 8.08
N ALA A 216 -0.42 12.36 6.93
CA ALA A 216 0.26 12.33 5.64
C ALA A 216 0.50 13.78 5.17
N ILE A 217 1.68 14.05 4.61
CA ILE A 217 2.05 15.40 4.16
C ILE A 217 2.52 15.43 2.71
N HIS A 218 1.97 16.36 1.94
CA HIS A 218 2.56 16.95 0.76
C HIS A 218 3.16 18.29 1.21
N THR A 219 4.49 18.37 1.25
CA THR A 219 5.19 19.53 1.78
C THR A 219 5.20 20.71 0.83
N ASP A 220 5.61 21.86 1.32
CA ASP A 220 5.60 23.15 0.62
C ASP A 220 6.65 23.19 -0.51
N THR A 221 6.22 23.09 -1.76
CA THR A 221 7.08 23.01 -2.94
C THR A 221 7.94 24.25 -3.13
N ILE A 222 7.34 25.44 -2.99
CA ILE A 222 7.97 26.72 -3.27
C ILE A 222 8.41 27.49 -2.02
N ASN A 223 8.42 26.81 -0.87
CA ASN A 223 8.87 27.36 0.41
C ASN A 223 8.07 28.60 0.88
N GLU A 224 6.76 28.66 0.63
CA GLU A 224 5.91 29.77 1.07
C GLU A 224 5.74 29.80 2.59
N GLY A 225 5.64 28.62 3.23
CA GLY A 225 5.48 28.47 4.68
C GLY A 225 6.80 28.32 5.44
N GLY A 226 7.91 28.28 4.74
CA GLY A 226 9.26 28.06 5.29
C GLY A 226 10.05 27.05 4.48
N TYR A 227 11.33 26.92 4.79
CA TYR A 227 12.22 25.93 4.18
C TYR A 227 12.06 24.56 4.83
N LEU A 228 12.75 23.54 4.27
CA LEU A 228 12.70 22.16 4.78
C LEU A 228 13.00 22.06 6.28
N GLU A 229 13.97 22.81 6.77
CA GLU A 229 14.36 22.84 8.18
C GLU A 229 13.21 23.30 9.10
N ASN A 230 12.38 24.23 8.62
CA ASN A 230 11.19 24.67 9.37
C ASN A 230 10.13 23.57 9.42
N THR A 231 9.94 22.83 8.33
CA THR A 231 9.04 21.68 8.26
C THR A 231 9.53 20.56 9.21
N ILE A 232 10.83 20.21 9.17
CA ILE A 232 11.42 19.23 10.08
C ILE A 232 11.27 19.66 11.55
N ALA A 233 11.55 20.94 11.83
CA ALA A 233 11.39 21.47 13.20
C ALA A 233 9.93 21.40 13.70
N ALA A 234 8.94 21.54 12.81
CA ALA A 234 7.53 21.42 13.17
C ALA A 234 7.11 19.97 13.48
N MET A 235 7.82 18.97 12.93
CA MET A 235 7.54 17.56 13.21
C MET A 235 7.87 17.20 14.66
N LYS A 236 8.89 17.82 15.29
CA LYS A 236 9.31 17.59 16.70
C LYS A 236 9.50 16.09 17.02
N ASP A 237 10.14 15.36 16.12
CA ASP A 237 10.37 13.91 16.20
C ASP A 237 9.09 13.03 16.23
N ARG A 238 7.89 13.59 15.95
CA ARG A 238 6.65 12.83 15.82
C ARG A 238 6.59 12.12 14.47
N THR A 239 5.95 10.95 14.46
CA THR A 239 5.84 10.12 13.26
C THR A 239 4.97 10.78 12.18
N ILE A 240 5.47 10.82 10.96
CA ILE A 240 4.76 11.42 9.80
C ILE A 240 5.02 10.64 8.52
N HIS A 241 3.98 10.48 7.68
CA HIS A 241 4.08 9.89 6.35
C HIS A 241 4.32 10.99 5.30
N THR A 242 5.48 10.98 4.66
CA THR A 242 5.80 11.92 3.57
C THR A 242 5.49 11.31 2.21
N PHE A 243 4.73 12.04 1.39
CA PHE A 243 4.41 11.66 0.02
C PHE A 243 5.54 12.07 -0.94
N HIS A 244 5.71 11.33 -2.07
CA HIS A 244 6.71 11.63 -3.11
C HIS A 244 8.00 12.24 -2.55
N THR A 245 8.60 11.53 -1.62
CA THR A 245 9.71 12.01 -0.79
C THR A 245 11.00 12.35 -1.59
N GLU A 246 11.06 12.00 -2.86
CA GLU A 246 12.14 12.44 -3.76
C GLU A 246 11.97 13.89 -4.28
N GLY A 247 10.77 14.46 -4.14
CA GLY A 247 10.46 15.85 -4.47
C GLY A 247 9.77 16.10 -5.82
N ALA A 248 9.71 15.15 -6.75
CA ALA A 248 9.12 15.38 -8.07
C ALA A 248 7.61 15.65 -8.01
N GLY A 249 6.89 15.01 -7.10
CA GLY A 249 5.47 15.25 -6.87
C GLY A 249 5.16 16.55 -6.10
N GLY A 250 6.17 17.23 -5.59
CA GLY A 250 6.08 18.43 -4.75
C GLY A 250 6.78 18.23 -3.41
N GLY A 251 7.12 19.31 -2.78
CA GLY A 251 7.66 19.29 -1.43
C GLY A 251 9.14 19.66 -1.35
N HIS A 252 9.41 20.95 -1.00
CA HIS A 252 10.78 21.46 -0.83
C HIS A 252 11.75 20.92 -1.90
N ALA A 253 11.32 20.92 -3.16
CA ALA A 253 12.03 20.24 -4.24
C ALA A 253 13.39 20.88 -4.56
N PRO A 254 14.48 20.12 -4.59
CA PRO A 254 14.55 18.66 -4.37
C PRO A 254 14.86 18.25 -2.91
N ASP A 255 14.93 19.19 -1.98
CA ASP A 255 15.56 19.02 -0.66
C ASP A 255 14.82 18.03 0.24
N ILE A 256 13.52 17.82 0.00
CA ILE A 256 12.68 16.87 0.77
C ILE A 256 13.28 15.46 0.87
N ILE A 257 14.09 15.03 -0.11
CA ILE A 257 14.73 13.71 -0.08
C ILE A 257 15.58 13.49 1.18
N ALA A 258 16.07 14.56 1.81
CA ALA A 258 16.86 14.47 3.04
C ALA A 258 16.11 13.84 4.21
N VAL A 259 14.77 13.97 4.26
CA VAL A 259 13.98 13.40 5.36
C VAL A 259 13.93 11.87 5.34
N VAL A 260 14.33 11.23 4.25
CA VAL A 260 14.44 9.75 4.17
C VAL A 260 15.41 9.19 5.23
N GLY A 261 16.34 10.02 5.72
CA GLY A 261 17.30 9.67 6.77
C GLY A 261 16.79 9.89 8.19
N LEU A 262 15.56 10.35 8.40
CA LEU A 262 14.98 10.60 9.71
C LEU A 262 14.17 9.39 10.21
N ASP A 263 14.40 8.99 11.46
CA ASP A 263 13.79 7.79 12.04
C ASP A 263 12.27 7.91 12.26
N ASN A 264 11.76 9.13 12.38
CA ASN A 264 10.35 9.43 12.58
C ASN A 264 9.58 9.63 11.26
N VAL A 265 10.26 9.63 10.11
CA VAL A 265 9.62 9.81 8.80
C VAL A 265 9.36 8.48 8.12
N LEU A 266 8.14 8.30 7.64
CA LEU A 266 7.70 7.14 6.87
C LEU A 266 7.58 7.55 5.39
N PRO A 267 8.65 7.39 4.57
CA PRO A 267 8.70 7.94 3.23
C PRO A 267 8.01 7.03 2.23
N SER A 268 7.29 7.64 1.28
CA SER A 268 6.70 6.96 0.13
C SER A 268 7.09 7.59 -1.20
N SER A 269 7.14 6.75 -2.22
CA SER A 269 7.23 7.15 -3.62
C SER A 269 5.88 7.07 -4.30
N THR A 270 5.74 7.79 -5.41
CA THR A 270 4.64 7.61 -6.36
C THR A 270 5.11 6.80 -7.57
N ASN A 271 4.23 5.96 -8.10
CA ASN A 271 4.60 5.00 -9.14
C ASN A 271 5.09 5.60 -10.48
N PRO A 272 4.69 6.81 -10.92
CA PRO A 272 5.15 7.34 -12.20
C PRO A 272 6.66 7.55 -12.30
N THR A 273 7.32 7.86 -11.20
CA THR A 273 8.78 8.03 -11.18
C THR A 273 9.53 6.69 -11.16
N ARG A 274 8.82 5.58 -11.03
CA ARG A 274 9.39 4.24 -10.82
C ARG A 274 9.21 3.28 -12.00
N PRO A 275 10.22 2.52 -12.36
CA PRO A 275 11.65 2.80 -12.15
C PRO A 275 12.13 3.97 -13.01
N TYR A 276 13.20 4.63 -12.62
CA TYR A 276 13.83 5.66 -13.45
C TYR A 276 14.32 5.05 -14.78
N THR A 277 13.87 5.61 -15.88
CA THR A 277 14.20 5.21 -17.26
C THR A 277 14.53 6.42 -18.11
N VAL A 278 14.88 6.22 -19.37
CA VAL A 278 15.21 7.32 -20.30
C VAL A 278 14.04 8.28 -20.53
N ASN A 279 12.80 7.82 -20.38
CA ASN A 279 11.60 8.63 -20.63
C ASN A 279 11.01 9.24 -19.36
N THR A 280 11.48 8.86 -18.17
CA THR A 280 10.84 9.22 -16.89
C THR A 280 10.71 10.72 -16.69
N LEU A 281 11.74 11.49 -17.08
CA LEU A 281 11.72 12.95 -16.92
C LEU A 281 10.67 13.59 -17.81
N ASP A 282 10.65 13.24 -19.08
CA ASP A 282 9.73 13.82 -20.06
C ASP A 282 8.27 13.46 -19.73
N GLU A 283 8.01 12.18 -19.42
CA GLU A 283 6.68 11.72 -19.00
C GLU A 283 6.21 12.42 -17.73
N HIS A 284 7.10 12.58 -16.76
CA HIS A 284 6.72 13.20 -15.49
C HIS A 284 6.53 14.71 -15.62
N LEU A 285 7.32 15.37 -16.48
CA LEU A 285 7.12 16.77 -16.82
C LEU A 285 5.76 17.00 -17.46
N ASP A 286 5.40 16.20 -18.48
CA ASP A 286 4.09 16.27 -19.11
C ASP A 286 2.94 16.03 -18.12
N MET A 287 3.07 15.04 -17.25
CA MET A 287 2.06 14.79 -16.20
C MET A 287 1.91 15.97 -15.26
N LEU A 288 3.02 16.58 -14.82
CA LEU A 288 2.99 17.75 -13.95
C LEU A 288 2.31 18.93 -14.62
N MET A 289 2.66 19.21 -15.89
CA MET A 289 2.03 20.28 -16.67
C MET A 289 0.51 20.10 -16.74
N VAL A 290 0.03 18.89 -16.99
CA VAL A 290 -1.41 18.59 -17.06
C VAL A 290 -2.08 18.73 -15.70
N CYS A 291 -1.53 18.09 -14.66
CA CYS A 291 -2.14 18.05 -13.33
C CYS A 291 -2.21 19.41 -12.64
N HIS A 292 -1.25 20.29 -12.94
CA HIS A 292 -1.21 21.65 -12.38
C HIS A 292 -1.80 22.72 -13.30
N HIS A 293 -2.44 22.32 -14.42
CA HIS A 293 -3.02 23.24 -15.41
C HIS A 293 -2.01 24.25 -15.97
N LEU A 294 -0.76 23.83 -16.10
CA LEU A 294 0.33 24.65 -16.64
C LEU A 294 0.33 24.60 -18.18
N HIS A 295 0.93 25.61 -18.79
CA HIS A 295 0.97 25.74 -20.25
C HIS A 295 2.41 25.77 -20.77
N ALA A 296 2.77 24.83 -21.64
CA ALA A 296 4.14 24.66 -22.15
C ALA A 296 4.69 25.88 -22.93
N ASN A 297 3.84 26.80 -23.40
CA ASN A 297 4.25 28.03 -24.06
C ASN A 297 4.45 29.22 -23.11
N ILE A 298 4.24 29.01 -21.79
CA ILE A 298 4.47 30.01 -20.75
C ILE A 298 5.80 29.66 -20.08
N ALA A 299 6.79 30.53 -20.19
CA ALA A 299 8.14 30.24 -19.70
C ALA A 299 8.20 30.02 -18.18
N GLU A 300 7.39 30.75 -17.43
CA GLU A 300 7.27 30.66 -15.98
C GLU A 300 6.66 29.30 -15.55
N ASP A 301 5.64 28.82 -16.26
CA ASP A 301 5.00 27.53 -16.01
C ASP A 301 6.00 26.37 -16.25
N LEU A 302 6.74 26.45 -17.36
CA LEU A 302 7.76 25.47 -17.67
C LEU A 302 8.88 25.50 -16.63
N ALA A 303 9.38 26.66 -16.25
CA ALA A 303 10.41 26.80 -15.22
C ALA A 303 9.96 26.26 -13.87
N PHE A 304 8.70 26.49 -13.48
CA PHE A 304 8.14 25.89 -12.27
C PHE A 304 8.13 24.36 -12.34
N ALA A 305 7.64 23.78 -13.43
CA ALA A 305 7.60 22.35 -13.63
C ALA A 305 9.01 21.72 -13.59
N GLU A 306 9.97 22.29 -14.34
CA GLU A 306 11.36 21.84 -14.37
C GLU A 306 12.08 22.00 -13.02
N SER A 307 11.69 22.96 -12.19
CA SER A 307 12.28 23.14 -10.86
C SER A 307 11.99 21.97 -9.92
N ARG A 308 10.88 21.28 -10.10
CA ARG A 308 10.44 20.14 -9.29
C ARG A 308 11.00 18.80 -9.79
N ILE A 309 11.24 18.66 -11.09
CA ILE A 309 11.62 17.40 -11.71
C ILE A 309 13.15 17.34 -11.86
N ARG A 310 13.76 16.55 -10.99
CA ARG A 310 15.23 16.39 -10.89
C ARG A 310 15.63 14.94 -11.14
N LYS A 311 16.38 14.72 -12.21
CA LYS A 311 16.88 13.38 -12.55
C LYS A 311 17.69 12.74 -11.43
N GLU A 312 18.43 13.56 -10.68
CA GLU A 312 19.32 13.11 -9.61
C GLU A 312 18.52 12.46 -8.47
N THR A 313 17.47 13.12 -8.00
CA THR A 313 16.63 12.61 -6.90
C THR A 313 15.74 11.45 -7.36
N ILE A 314 15.16 11.54 -8.56
CA ILE A 314 14.34 10.47 -9.13
C ILE A 314 15.19 9.21 -9.40
N ALA A 315 16.43 9.35 -9.86
CA ALA A 315 17.32 8.20 -10.05
C ALA A 315 17.80 7.61 -8.72
N ALA A 316 18.10 8.46 -7.73
CA ALA A 316 18.49 8.03 -6.39
C ALA A 316 17.37 7.26 -5.68
N GLU A 317 16.12 7.58 -5.95
CA GLU A 317 14.94 6.95 -5.38
C GLU A 317 14.91 5.43 -5.60
N ASP A 318 15.29 4.92 -6.78
CA ASP A 318 15.41 3.47 -7.05
C ASP A 318 16.39 2.81 -6.06
N ILE A 319 17.51 3.45 -5.81
CA ILE A 319 18.54 2.96 -4.90
C ILE A 319 18.04 2.98 -3.46
N LEU A 320 17.37 4.06 -3.06
CA LEU A 320 16.79 4.19 -1.71
C LEU A 320 15.70 3.14 -1.46
N HIS A 321 14.91 2.80 -2.48
CA HIS A 321 13.99 1.67 -2.40
C HIS A 321 14.70 0.34 -2.18
N ASP A 322 15.77 0.07 -2.91
CA ASP A 322 16.51 -1.18 -2.82
C ASP A 322 17.31 -1.28 -1.50
N MET A 323 17.72 -0.16 -0.94
CA MET A 323 18.32 -0.08 0.41
C MET A 323 17.27 -0.26 1.52
N GLY A 324 15.99 -0.01 1.24
CA GLY A 324 14.90 -0.03 2.23
C GLY A 324 14.66 1.31 2.91
N ALA A 325 15.37 2.36 2.51
CA ALA A 325 15.23 3.70 3.08
C ALA A 325 13.89 4.35 2.72
N ILE A 326 13.40 4.15 1.49
CA ILE A 326 12.01 4.46 1.13
C ILE A 326 11.17 3.22 1.34
N SER A 327 10.24 3.30 2.30
CA SER A 327 9.50 2.14 2.82
C SER A 327 8.26 1.78 2.02
N MET A 328 7.66 2.72 1.28
CA MET A 328 6.37 2.52 0.63
C MET A 328 6.36 2.93 -0.84
N MET A 329 5.47 2.26 -1.58
CA MET A 329 5.07 2.62 -2.95
C MET A 329 3.58 2.92 -2.94
N SER A 330 3.18 4.08 -3.46
CA SER A 330 1.78 4.49 -3.63
C SER A 330 1.51 4.91 -5.08
N SER A 331 0.25 5.13 -5.43
CA SER A 331 -0.10 5.44 -6.82
C SER A 331 -0.10 6.92 -7.16
N ASP A 332 -0.58 7.77 -6.27
CA ASP A 332 -1.04 9.11 -6.64
C ASP A 332 -2.22 9.05 -7.64
N SER A 333 -3.12 8.10 -7.41
CA SER A 333 -4.19 7.75 -8.34
C SER A 333 -5.08 8.93 -8.67
N GLN A 334 -5.37 9.10 -9.95
CA GLN A 334 -6.18 10.16 -10.55
C GLN A 334 -5.56 11.59 -10.48
N ALA A 335 -4.35 11.74 -9.97
CA ALA A 335 -3.54 12.94 -10.13
C ALA A 335 -2.32 12.62 -11.00
N MET A 336 -1.12 12.48 -10.41
CA MET A 336 0.11 12.23 -11.17
C MET A 336 0.45 10.76 -11.32
N GLY A 337 -0.46 9.82 -11.01
CA GLY A 337 -0.20 8.41 -11.12
C GLY A 337 -1.44 7.54 -11.30
N ARG A 338 -1.25 6.22 -11.26
CA ARG A 338 -2.28 5.23 -11.59
C ARG A 338 -2.26 4.09 -10.59
N ILE A 339 -3.42 3.80 -9.99
CA ILE A 339 -3.54 2.72 -9.00
C ILE A 339 -3.21 1.34 -9.59
N GLY A 340 -3.57 1.10 -10.83
CA GLY A 340 -3.27 -0.16 -11.53
C GLY A 340 -1.78 -0.45 -11.75
N GLU A 341 -0.89 0.52 -11.53
CA GLU A 341 0.55 0.37 -11.75
C GLU A 341 1.37 0.16 -10.47
N VAL A 342 0.77 0.22 -9.28
CA VAL A 342 1.50 0.13 -8.00
C VAL A 342 2.31 -1.16 -7.91
N VAL A 343 1.66 -2.30 -8.10
CA VAL A 343 2.32 -3.61 -8.03
C VAL A 343 3.35 -3.75 -9.14
N LEU A 344 2.96 -3.46 -10.38
CA LEU A 344 3.84 -3.61 -11.55
C LEU A 344 5.12 -2.76 -11.41
N ARG A 345 4.99 -1.47 -11.11
CA ARG A 345 6.12 -0.55 -10.98
C ARG A 345 7.05 -0.90 -9.81
N THR A 346 6.48 -1.42 -8.73
CA THR A 346 7.28 -1.92 -7.60
C THR A 346 8.18 -3.07 -8.04
N TRP A 347 7.65 -4.05 -8.77
CA TRP A 347 8.43 -5.20 -9.25
C TRP A 347 9.39 -4.85 -10.39
N GLN A 348 9.04 -3.92 -11.26
CA GLN A 348 9.97 -3.38 -12.26
C GLN A 348 11.17 -2.68 -11.61
N THR A 349 10.92 -1.92 -10.53
CA THR A 349 12.00 -1.30 -9.74
C THR A 349 12.90 -2.36 -9.09
N ALA A 350 12.30 -3.39 -8.47
CA ALA A 350 13.05 -4.52 -7.90
C ALA A 350 13.94 -5.21 -8.96
N HIS A 351 13.38 -5.47 -10.13
CA HIS A 351 14.10 -6.10 -11.25
C HIS A 351 15.27 -5.22 -11.72
N LYS A 352 15.02 -3.95 -11.98
CA LYS A 352 16.07 -3.00 -12.36
C LYS A 352 17.20 -2.96 -11.32
N MET A 353 16.85 -2.90 -10.05
CA MET A 353 17.84 -2.88 -8.97
C MET A 353 18.63 -4.19 -8.88
N LYS A 354 18.00 -5.33 -9.13
CA LYS A 354 18.72 -6.61 -9.23
C LYS A 354 19.77 -6.58 -10.36
N ILE A 355 19.40 -6.06 -11.53
CA ILE A 355 20.30 -5.99 -12.68
C ILE A 355 21.48 -5.00 -12.42
N GLN A 356 21.17 -3.83 -11.84
CA GLN A 356 22.17 -2.77 -11.67
C GLN A 356 23.05 -2.93 -10.42
N ARG A 357 22.49 -3.46 -9.32
CA ARG A 357 23.18 -3.55 -8.03
C ARG A 357 23.57 -4.99 -7.64
N GLY A 358 23.11 -5.98 -8.40
CA GLY A 358 23.40 -7.40 -8.12
C GLY A 358 22.66 -7.94 -6.90
N THR A 359 23.27 -8.88 -6.22
CA THR A 359 22.73 -9.57 -5.04
C THR A 359 22.87 -8.70 -3.79
N LEU A 360 21.82 -8.59 -2.98
CA LEU A 360 21.90 -7.93 -1.68
C LEU A 360 22.72 -8.76 -0.69
N GLN A 361 23.26 -8.11 0.35
CA GLN A 361 24.07 -8.79 1.37
C GLN A 361 23.31 -9.92 2.09
N GLN A 362 22.00 -9.76 2.25
CA GLN A 362 21.10 -10.72 2.91
C GLN A 362 20.61 -11.84 1.96
N ASP A 363 20.84 -11.68 0.67
CA ASP A 363 20.52 -12.65 -0.37
C ASP A 363 21.76 -13.47 -0.74
N ASN A 364 21.61 -14.47 -1.61
CA ASN A 364 22.71 -15.31 -2.05
C ASN A 364 22.61 -15.60 -3.56
N SER A 365 23.51 -16.43 -4.08
CA SER A 365 23.56 -16.77 -5.51
C SER A 365 22.35 -17.62 -5.97
N ARG A 366 21.61 -18.24 -5.05
CA ARG A 366 20.47 -19.13 -5.35
C ARG A 366 19.12 -18.44 -5.26
N ASN A 367 19.00 -17.41 -4.41
CA ASN A 367 17.73 -16.72 -4.23
C ASN A 367 17.89 -15.23 -3.92
N ASP A 368 16.79 -14.50 -4.09
CA ASP A 368 16.62 -13.08 -3.79
C ASP A 368 15.50 -12.89 -2.74
N ASN A 369 15.33 -13.84 -1.83
CA ASN A 369 14.18 -13.86 -0.91
C ASN A 369 14.08 -12.58 -0.06
N PHE A 370 15.21 -12.05 0.40
CA PHE A 370 15.21 -10.83 1.19
C PHE A 370 14.75 -9.62 0.36
N ARG A 371 15.25 -9.46 -0.88
CA ARG A 371 14.77 -8.41 -1.77
C ARG A 371 13.29 -8.57 -2.07
N VAL A 372 12.82 -9.79 -2.35
CA VAL A 372 11.41 -10.08 -2.60
C VAL A 372 10.53 -9.68 -1.41
N LYS A 373 10.90 -10.09 -0.20
CA LYS A 373 10.20 -9.72 1.04
C LYS A 373 10.19 -8.21 1.29
N ARG A 374 11.28 -7.51 0.99
CA ARG A 374 11.35 -6.05 1.07
C ARG A 374 10.41 -5.35 0.09
N TYR A 375 10.33 -5.83 -1.14
CA TYR A 375 9.52 -5.17 -2.16
C TYR A 375 8.02 -5.47 -2.03
N ILE A 376 7.64 -6.69 -1.63
CA ILE A 376 6.23 -6.99 -1.34
C ILE A 376 5.72 -6.12 -0.18
N ALA A 377 6.53 -5.91 0.84
CA ALA A 377 6.17 -5.10 2.00
C ALA A 377 5.80 -3.65 1.64
N LYS A 378 6.38 -3.09 0.57
CA LYS A 378 6.21 -1.68 0.19
C LYS A 378 4.78 -1.28 -0.18
N TYR A 379 3.99 -2.21 -0.64
CA TYR A 379 2.60 -1.98 -1.01
C TYR A 379 1.61 -2.89 -0.27
N THR A 380 2.07 -3.60 0.76
CA THR A 380 1.24 -4.46 1.60
C THR A 380 1.35 -4.05 3.06
N ILE A 381 2.27 -4.65 3.81
CA ILE A 381 2.36 -4.44 5.26
C ILE A 381 2.87 -3.05 5.66
N ASN A 382 3.82 -2.46 4.93
CA ASN A 382 4.38 -1.15 5.32
C ASN A 382 3.34 -0.03 5.32
N PRO A 383 2.53 0.19 4.26
CA PRO A 383 1.45 1.17 4.33
C PRO A 383 0.38 0.79 5.37
N ALA A 384 0.13 -0.50 5.62
CA ALA A 384 -0.80 -0.91 6.67
C ALA A 384 -0.28 -0.56 8.08
N ILE A 385 1.03 -0.73 8.34
CA ILE A 385 1.68 -0.28 9.59
C ILE A 385 1.61 1.24 9.69
N THR A 386 2.00 1.94 8.62
CA THR A 386 2.02 3.40 8.57
C THR A 386 0.68 4.01 8.95
N HIS A 387 -0.42 3.40 8.56
CA HIS A 387 -1.78 3.90 8.83
C HIS A 387 -2.51 3.16 9.97
N GLY A 388 -1.79 2.40 10.80
CA GLY A 388 -2.34 1.78 12.02
C GLY A 388 -3.31 0.61 11.78
N ILE A 389 -3.40 0.08 10.56
CA ILE A 389 -4.36 -0.97 10.17
C ILE A 389 -3.71 -2.36 9.97
N ALA A 390 -2.43 -2.48 10.30
CA ALA A 390 -1.69 -3.74 10.12
C ALA A 390 -2.20 -4.91 10.95
N HIS A 391 -2.97 -4.64 12.00
CA HIS A 391 -3.65 -5.67 12.79
C HIS A 391 -4.79 -6.36 12.03
N ALA A 392 -5.29 -5.73 10.96
CA ALA A 392 -6.45 -6.20 10.20
C ALA A 392 -6.11 -6.67 8.78
N ILE A 393 -5.18 -5.99 8.08
CA ILE A 393 -4.83 -6.22 6.67
C ILE A 393 -3.32 -6.09 6.42
N GLY A 394 -2.89 -6.26 5.19
CA GLY A 394 -1.52 -5.98 4.71
C GLY A 394 -0.56 -7.16 4.81
N SER A 395 -0.95 -8.29 5.35
CA SER A 395 -0.14 -9.53 5.35
C SER A 395 -1.00 -10.77 5.47
N ILE A 396 -0.43 -11.91 5.07
CA ILE A 396 -1.08 -13.23 5.20
C ILE A 396 -0.75 -13.80 6.58
N GLU A 397 -1.54 -13.42 7.58
CA GLU A 397 -1.38 -13.85 8.96
C GLU A 397 -2.73 -14.22 9.57
N VAL A 398 -2.72 -15.23 10.44
CA VAL A 398 -3.93 -15.72 11.12
C VAL A 398 -4.60 -14.59 11.92
N GLY A 399 -5.90 -14.43 11.74
CA GLY A 399 -6.74 -13.41 12.38
C GLY A 399 -7.00 -12.17 11.52
N LYS A 400 -6.21 -11.91 10.48
CA LYS A 400 -6.43 -10.80 9.54
C LYS A 400 -7.53 -11.13 8.53
N TYR A 401 -8.08 -10.11 7.90
CA TYR A 401 -9.01 -10.28 6.78
C TYR A 401 -8.34 -11.00 5.62
N ALA A 402 -9.11 -11.84 4.93
CA ALA A 402 -8.62 -12.63 3.79
C ALA A 402 -8.60 -11.82 2.48
N ASP A 403 -8.01 -10.63 2.53
CA ASP A 403 -7.73 -9.80 1.36
C ASP A 403 -6.52 -10.38 0.62
N LEU A 404 -6.78 -11.33 -0.25
CA LEU A 404 -5.76 -12.16 -0.89
C LEU A 404 -5.79 -12.01 -2.41
N VAL A 405 -4.62 -12.06 -3.03
CA VAL A 405 -4.49 -12.03 -4.50
C VAL A 405 -3.79 -13.29 -4.97
N LEU A 406 -4.42 -13.99 -5.94
CA LEU A 406 -3.84 -15.13 -6.62
C LEU A 406 -3.27 -14.69 -7.96
N TRP A 407 -1.97 -14.89 -8.14
CA TRP A 407 -1.23 -14.55 -9.36
C TRP A 407 -0.90 -15.80 -10.16
N ARG A 408 -1.08 -15.71 -11.47
CA ARG A 408 -0.66 -16.74 -12.44
C ARG A 408 0.62 -16.36 -13.15
#